data_03927665c96898f95b9ec109b37c4a40
#
_entry.id   03927665c96898f95b9ec109b37c4a40
#
_cell.length_a   1.000
_cell.length_b   1.000
_cell.length_c   1.000
_cell.angle_alpha   90.00
_cell.angle_beta   90.00
_cell.angle_gamma   90.00
#
_symmetry.space_group_name_H-M   'P 1'
#
loop_
_entity.id
_entity.type
_entity.pdbx_description
1 polymer ?
#
loop_
_entity_poly.entity_id
_entity_poly.type
_entity_poly.pdbx_seq_one_letter_code
_entity_poly.pdbx_strand_id
1 'polypeptide(L)'
;MSIKPKVDIDVLLYMFQEYEKGVSFQYLIDTLQLDINVNTLYPKYKYYKTHGIETLLTQKQYNHYSKELKLKVVNEYLNSNQSTQDLAIKYNIHSSTQVKNWIKMYTVGKEIKNQSPKTGVYIMKARKTTFEERVTIVEYYLNHKQSYREVAEHFNIS
;
A
#
# COMPACT_ATOMS: atom_id res chain seq x y z
N MET A 1 5.83 15.16 -11.55
CA MET A 1 6.10 14.52 -10.24
C MET A 1 7.45 13.83 -10.32
N SER A 2 8.44 14.28 -9.55
CA SER A 2 9.75 13.61 -9.48
C SER A 2 9.58 12.29 -8.72
N ILE A 3 9.76 11.17 -9.39
CA ILE A 3 9.82 9.86 -8.75
C ILE A 3 11.16 9.79 -8.05
N LYS A 4 11.16 9.89 -6.71
CA LYS A 4 12.40 9.70 -5.94
C LYS A 4 12.98 8.32 -6.26
N PRO A 5 14.28 8.23 -6.58
CA PRO A 5 14.91 6.95 -6.87
C PRO A 5 14.77 6.02 -5.66
N LYS A 6 14.32 4.80 -5.92
CA LYS A 6 14.22 3.75 -4.91
C LYS A 6 15.64 3.28 -4.62
N VAL A 7 16.05 3.33 -3.36
CA VAL A 7 17.37 2.82 -2.95
C VAL A 7 17.43 1.32 -3.24
N ASP A 8 18.52 0.89 -3.89
CA ASP A 8 18.74 -0.51 -4.22
C ASP A 8 18.86 -1.39 -2.97
N ILE A 9 18.46 -2.65 -3.07
CA ILE A 9 18.48 -3.58 -1.94
C ILE A 9 19.90 -3.80 -1.46
N ASP A 10 20.86 -3.92 -2.38
CA ASP A 10 22.27 -4.13 -2.05
C ASP A 10 22.84 -2.94 -1.25
N VAL A 11 22.45 -1.72 -1.61
CA VAL A 11 22.82 -0.50 -0.86
C VAL A 11 22.19 -0.51 0.54
N LEU A 12 20.93 -0.91 0.67
CA LEU A 12 20.27 -1.04 1.98
C LEU A 12 20.95 -2.09 2.86
N LEU A 13 21.32 -3.24 2.30
CA LEU A 13 22.02 -4.30 3.03
C LEU A 13 23.39 -3.82 3.50
N TYR A 14 24.15 -3.15 2.64
CA TYR A 14 25.42 -2.52 3.01
C TYR A 14 25.23 -1.53 4.16
N MET A 15 24.25 -0.63 4.07
CA MET A 15 23.98 0.34 5.13
C MET A 15 23.60 -0.34 6.46
N PHE A 16 22.86 -1.45 6.42
CA PHE A 16 22.48 -2.20 7.62
C PHE A 16 23.69 -2.90 8.26
N GLN A 17 24.58 -3.46 7.45
CA GLN A 17 25.84 -4.06 7.94
C GLN A 17 26.75 -3.01 8.58
N GLU A 18 26.90 -1.85 7.96
CA GLU A 18 27.73 -0.76 8.53
C GLU A 18 27.09 -0.19 9.81
N TYR A 19 25.76 -0.10 9.85
CA TYR A 19 25.04 0.31 11.06
C TYR A 19 25.29 -0.66 12.24
N GLU A 20 25.36 -1.96 11.99
CA GLU A 20 25.72 -2.99 13.00
C GLU A 20 27.15 -2.86 13.51
N LYS A 21 28.06 -2.30 12.71
CA LYS A 21 29.43 -1.96 13.11
C LYS A 21 29.53 -0.64 13.88
N GLY A 22 28.41 0.07 14.06
CA GLY A 22 28.33 1.32 14.82
C GLY A 22 28.34 2.59 13.96
N VAL A 23 28.29 2.48 12.62
CA VAL A 23 28.21 3.65 11.73
C VAL A 23 26.76 4.15 11.68
N SER A 24 26.55 5.47 11.89
CA SER A 24 25.18 6.01 11.88
C SER A 24 24.55 6.02 10.48
N PHE A 25 23.24 5.83 10.39
CA PHE A 25 22.55 5.94 9.10
C PHE A 25 22.65 7.32 8.46
N GLN A 26 22.71 8.40 9.27
CA GLN A 26 22.87 9.74 8.72
C GLN A 26 24.22 9.86 8.00
N TYR A 27 25.30 9.42 8.62
CA TYR A 27 26.63 9.42 7.99
C TYR A 27 26.66 8.64 6.68
N LEU A 28 26.01 7.47 6.62
CA LEU A 28 25.94 6.66 5.41
C LEU A 28 25.10 7.33 4.31
N ILE A 29 24.01 8.00 4.66
CA ILE A 29 23.19 8.79 3.71
C ILE A 29 24.02 9.90 3.09
N ASP A 30 24.76 10.64 3.92
CA ASP A 30 25.56 11.77 3.46
C ASP A 30 26.74 11.30 2.60
N THR A 31 27.43 10.23 3.02
CA THR A 31 28.57 9.64 2.29
C THR A 31 28.15 9.05 0.93
N LEU A 32 27.01 8.38 0.88
CA LEU A 32 26.48 7.76 -0.35
C LEU A 32 25.62 8.73 -1.18
N GLN A 33 25.48 9.98 -0.74
CA GLN A 33 24.67 11.03 -1.38
C GLN A 33 23.24 10.59 -1.72
N LEU A 34 22.59 9.89 -0.78
CA LEU A 34 21.26 9.35 -0.97
C LEU A 34 20.18 10.39 -0.62
N ASP A 35 19.18 10.58 -1.50
CA ASP A 35 18.01 11.43 -1.20
C ASP A 35 16.94 10.64 -0.45
N ILE A 36 17.24 10.22 0.78
CA ILE A 36 16.32 9.50 1.67
C ILE A 36 16.32 10.10 3.06
N ASN A 37 15.17 9.99 3.73
CA ASN A 37 15.07 10.43 5.12
C ASN A 37 15.55 9.32 6.06
N VAL A 38 16.45 9.66 6.98
CA VAL A 38 17.02 8.73 7.97
C VAL A 38 15.94 8.01 8.78
N ASN A 39 14.84 8.67 9.10
CA ASN A 39 13.73 8.09 9.87
C ASN A 39 13.03 6.94 9.15
N THR A 40 13.21 6.79 7.83
CA THR A 40 12.66 5.66 7.07
C THR A 40 13.53 4.41 7.18
N LEU A 41 14.82 4.55 7.50
CA LEU A 41 15.76 3.43 7.59
C LEU A 41 15.61 2.65 8.89
N TYR A 42 15.40 3.31 10.03
CA TYR A 42 15.25 2.61 11.32
C TYR A 42 14.12 1.58 11.33
N PRO A 43 12.90 1.89 10.88
CA PRO A 43 11.86 0.87 10.76
C PRO A 43 12.22 -0.23 9.77
N LYS A 44 12.79 0.10 8.60
CA LYS A 44 13.21 -0.89 7.60
C LYS A 44 14.26 -1.85 8.17
N TYR A 45 15.26 -1.32 8.88
CA TYR A 45 16.27 -2.14 9.54
C TYR A 45 15.65 -3.08 10.58
N LYS A 46 14.72 -2.59 11.43
CA LYS A 46 14.02 -3.42 12.40
C LYS A 46 13.19 -4.52 11.74
N TYR A 47 12.48 -4.22 10.63
CA TYR A 47 11.77 -5.24 9.85
C TYR A 47 12.73 -6.28 9.27
N TYR A 48 13.82 -5.84 8.66
CA TYR A 48 14.85 -6.73 8.12
C TYR A 48 15.45 -7.65 9.20
N LYS A 49 15.76 -7.09 10.38
CA LYS A 49 16.33 -7.84 11.50
C LYS A 49 15.37 -8.90 12.06
N THR A 50 14.08 -8.61 12.03
CA THR A 50 13.02 -9.48 12.59
C THR A 50 12.54 -10.54 11.61
N HIS A 51 12.40 -10.18 10.34
CA HIS A 51 11.72 -10.99 9.32
C HIS A 51 12.58 -11.32 8.09
N GLY A 52 13.83 -10.86 8.05
CA GLY A 52 14.76 -11.15 6.96
C GLY A 52 14.62 -10.26 5.73
N ILE A 53 15.39 -10.61 4.70
CA ILE A 53 15.55 -9.84 3.46
C ILE A 53 14.24 -9.66 2.66
N GLU A 54 13.29 -10.58 2.80
CA GLU A 54 12.02 -10.53 2.07
C GLU A 54 11.23 -9.25 2.35
N THR A 55 11.44 -8.64 3.52
CA THR A 55 10.78 -7.37 3.89
C THR A 55 11.27 -6.18 3.07
N LEU A 56 12.44 -6.28 2.46
CA LEU A 56 13.02 -5.25 1.59
C LEU A 56 12.53 -5.39 0.14
N LEU A 57 12.06 -6.58 -0.24
CA LEU A 57 11.52 -6.83 -1.57
C LEU A 57 10.21 -6.07 -1.77
N THR A 58 9.99 -5.60 -2.99
CA THR A 58 8.74 -4.90 -3.31
C THR A 58 7.59 -5.89 -3.34
N GLN A 59 6.73 -5.84 -2.35
CA GLN A 59 5.49 -6.60 -2.38
C GLN A 59 4.51 -5.97 -3.36
N LYS A 60 4.12 -6.73 -4.39
CA LYS A 60 3.13 -6.30 -5.39
C LYS A 60 1.69 -6.49 -4.93
N GLN A 61 1.46 -7.18 -3.81
CA GLN A 61 0.13 -7.51 -3.32
C GLN A 61 -0.16 -6.80 -1.99
N TYR A 62 -1.43 -6.42 -1.81
CA TYR A 62 -1.91 -5.91 -0.54
C TYR A 62 -1.99 -7.04 0.48
N ASN A 63 -1.37 -6.86 1.64
CA ASN A 63 -1.46 -7.82 2.73
C ASN A 63 -2.89 -7.84 3.30
N HIS A 64 -3.49 -9.02 3.34
CA HIS A 64 -4.76 -9.26 3.99
C HIS A 64 -4.49 -9.73 5.43
N TYR A 65 -5.13 -9.07 6.39
CA TYR A 65 -5.01 -9.42 7.80
C TYR A 65 -6.33 -9.96 8.31
N SER A 66 -6.30 -11.13 8.97
CA SER A 66 -7.49 -11.74 9.53
C SER A 66 -8.06 -10.92 10.70
N LYS A 67 -9.33 -11.11 11.02
CA LYS A 67 -9.99 -10.48 12.17
C LYS A 67 -9.29 -10.86 13.47
N GLU A 68 -8.91 -12.12 13.61
CA GLU A 68 -8.23 -12.68 14.79
C GLU A 68 -6.88 -11.97 15.02
N LEU A 69 -6.08 -11.81 13.96
CA LEU A 69 -4.81 -11.10 14.05
C LEU A 69 -5.01 -9.65 14.49
N LYS A 70 -5.98 -8.95 13.90
CA LYS A 70 -6.28 -7.55 14.24
C LYS A 70 -6.67 -7.41 15.70
N LEU A 71 -7.55 -8.29 16.20
CA LEU A 71 -7.96 -8.30 17.61
C LEU A 71 -6.79 -8.64 18.54
N LYS A 72 -5.95 -9.62 18.16
CA LYS A 72 -4.75 -9.97 18.93
C LYS A 72 -3.82 -8.78 19.08
N VAL A 73 -3.54 -8.06 17.99
CA VAL A 73 -2.68 -6.87 18.01
C VAL A 73 -3.27 -5.75 18.85
N VAL A 74 -4.57 -5.50 18.75
CA VAL A 74 -5.26 -4.48 19.55
C VAL A 74 -5.23 -4.83 21.04
N ASN A 75 -5.54 -6.08 21.39
CA ASN A 75 -5.51 -6.53 22.77
C ASN A 75 -4.10 -6.44 23.36
N GLU A 76 -3.07 -6.80 22.60
CA GLU A 76 -1.69 -6.65 23.06
C GLU A 76 -1.31 -5.17 23.27
N TYR A 77 -1.73 -4.28 22.36
CA TYR A 77 -1.52 -2.85 22.54
C TYR A 77 -2.15 -2.32 23.85
N LEU A 78 -3.38 -2.74 24.14
CA LEU A 78 -4.10 -2.28 25.34
C LEU A 78 -3.53 -2.85 26.64
N ASN A 79 -2.88 -4.01 26.59
CA ASN A 79 -2.33 -4.70 27.77
C ASN A 79 -0.81 -4.57 27.92
N SER A 80 -0.14 -3.87 27.00
CA SER A 80 1.31 -3.70 27.01
C SER A 80 1.70 -2.23 26.75
N ASN A 81 2.93 -1.88 27.11
CA ASN A 81 3.49 -0.56 26.79
C ASN A 81 4.19 -0.53 25.42
N GLN A 82 3.87 -1.45 24.50
CA GLN A 82 4.50 -1.51 23.20
C GLN A 82 3.95 -0.42 22.28
N SER A 83 4.83 0.17 21.47
CA SER A 83 4.41 1.14 20.48
C SER A 83 3.68 0.47 19.30
N THR A 84 2.82 1.22 18.61
CA THR A 84 2.18 0.74 17.37
C THR A 84 3.18 0.34 16.29
N GLN A 85 4.39 0.91 16.32
CA GLN A 85 5.47 0.56 15.40
C GLN A 85 6.08 -0.79 15.76
N ASP A 86 6.35 -1.06 17.04
CA ASP A 86 6.91 -2.33 17.48
C ASP A 86 5.94 -3.48 17.26
N LEU A 87 4.65 -3.26 17.48
CA LEU A 87 3.59 -4.23 17.16
C LEU A 87 3.49 -4.48 15.64
N ALA A 88 3.60 -3.43 14.83
CA ALA A 88 3.61 -3.60 13.39
C ALA A 88 4.80 -4.48 12.94
N ILE A 89 5.98 -4.23 13.49
CA ILE A 89 7.17 -5.06 13.22
C ILE A 89 6.96 -6.48 13.73
N LYS A 90 6.56 -6.66 14.99
CA LYS A 90 6.36 -7.98 15.60
C LYS A 90 5.44 -8.89 14.78
N TYR A 91 4.34 -8.34 14.29
CA TYR A 91 3.31 -9.08 13.56
C TYR A 91 3.43 -9.00 12.02
N ASN A 92 4.55 -8.48 11.51
CA ASN A 92 4.79 -8.26 10.09
C ASN A 92 3.65 -7.50 9.39
N ILE A 93 3.18 -6.44 10.03
CA ILE A 93 2.14 -5.55 9.51
C ILE A 93 2.82 -4.44 8.72
N HIS A 94 2.45 -4.28 7.47
CA HIS A 94 3.12 -3.36 6.52
C HIS A 94 3.28 -1.92 7.04
N SER A 95 2.39 -1.44 7.90
CA SER A 95 2.42 -0.07 8.41
C SER A 95 1.84 0.05 9.82
N SER A 96 2.52 0.80 10.68
CA SER A 96 1.98 1.16 12.01
C SER A 96 0.67 1.94 11.94
N THR A 97 0.40 2.63 10.83
CA THR A 97 -0.88 3.30 10.59
C THR A 97 -2.05 2.30 10.55
N GLN A 98 -1.84 1.10 10.03
CA GLN A 98 -2.87 0.05 10.05
C GLN A 98 -3.19 -0.37 11.49
N VAL A 99 -2.16 -0.55 12.32
CA VAL A 99 -2.35 -0.84 13.75
C VAL A 99 -3.12 0.28 14.44
N LYS A 100 -2.74 1.54 14.22
CA LYS A 100 -3.46 2.71 14.76
C LYS A 100 -4.93 2.73 14.33
N ASN A 101 -5.23 2.41 13.08
CA ASN A 101 -6.60 2.35 12.58
C ASN A 101 -7.42 1.23 13.26
N TRP A 102 -6.83 0.06 13.49
CA TRP A 102 -7.52 -1.03 14.19
C TRP A 102 -7.81 -0.67 15.64
N ILE A 103 -6.84 -0.06 16.33
CA ILE A 103 -7.05 0.44 17.72
C ILE A 103 -8.19 1.46 17.72
N LYS A 104 -8.15 2.45 16.83
CA LYS A 104 -9.22 3.45 16.71
C LYS A 104 -10.59 2.83 16.42
N MET A 105 -10.67 1.85 15.53
CA MET A 105 -11.93 1.14 15.26
C MET A 105 -12.45 0.42 16.50
N TYR A 106 -11.57 -0.26 17.22
CA TYR A 106 -11.92 -0.99 18.44
C TYR A 106 -12.39 -0.05 19.56
N THR A 107 -11.67 1.04 19.80
CA THR A 107 -12.00 2.01 20.88
C THR A 107 -13.30 2.76 20.61
N VAL A 108 -13.67 2.97 19.34
CA VAL A 108 -14.97 3.61 18.96
C VAL A 108 -16.12 2.58 18.89
N GLY A 109 -15.87 1.31 19.26
CA GLY A 109 -16.89 0.25 19.20
C GLY A 109 -17.29 -0.17 17.79
N LYS A 110 -16.49 0.14 16.77
CA LYS A 110 -16.71 -0.34 15.39
C LYS A 110 -16.25 -1.78 15.26
N GLU A 111 -17.07 -2.61 14.61
CA GLU A 111 -16.71 -3.98 14.33
C GLU A 111 -15.45 -4.08 13.47
N ILE A 112 -14.45 -4.81 13.94
CA ILE A 112 -13.28 -5.20 13.17
C ILE A 112 -13.67 -6.37 12.29
N LYS A 113 -13.73 -6.14 10.97
CA LYS A 113 -14.09 -7.15 9.98
C LYS A 113 -12.86 -7.80 9.35
N ASN A 114 -13.02 -9.04 8.88
CA ASN A 114 -12.09 -9.59 7.91
C ASN A 114 -12.05 -8.66 6.69
N GLN A 115 -10.86 -8.39 6.21
CA GLN A 115 -10.72 -7.63 4.96
C GLN A 115 -11.08 -8.59 3.82
N SER A 116 -12.36 -8.70 3.50
CA SER A 116 -12.74 -9.24 2.20
C SER A 116 -12.14 -8.32 1.15
N PRO A 117 -11.49 -8.85 0.10
CA PRO A 117 -11.26 -8.04 -1.08
C PRO A 117 -12.62 -7.40 -1.38
N LYS A 118 -12.66 -6.07 -1.49
CA LYS A 118 -13.83 -5.46 -2.10
C LYS A 118 -13.93 -6.09 -3.49
N THR A 119 -14.71 -7.12 -3.61
CA THR A 119 -15.37 -7.51 -4.86
C THR A 119 -16.42 -6.44 -5.19
N GLY A 120 -16.06 -5.21 -5.01
CA GLY A 120 -16.49 -4.09 -5.76
C GLY A 120 -15.69 -4.16 -7.05
N VAL A 121 -15.84 -5.26 -7.74
CA VAL A 121 -16.02 -5.16 -9.14
C VAL A 121 -17.11 -4.11 -9.23
N TYR A 122 -16.74 -2.87 -9.54
CA TYR A 122 -17.57 -2.07 -10.38
C TYR A 122 -17.75 -2.92 -11.65
N ILE A 123 -18.62 -3.91 -11.57
CA ILE A 123 -19.35 -4.38 -12.73
C ILE A 123 -20.21 -3.14 -13.02
N MET A 124 -19.60 -2.16 -13.63
CA MET A 124 -20.32 -1.41 -14.63
C MET A 124 -20.87 -2.53 -15.50
N LYS A 125 -22.15 -2.78 -15.42
CA LYS A 125 -22.87 -3.57 -16.40
C LYS A 125 -22.89 -2.73 -17.69
N ALA A 126 -21.70 -2.33 -18.14
CA ALA A 126 -21.52 -1.76 -19.45
C ALA A 126 -21.95 -2.86 -20.41
N ARG A 127 -23.02 -2.62 -21.12
CA ARG A 127 -23.48 -3.51 -22.20
C ARG A 127 -22.27 -3.81 -23.10
N LYS A 128 -21.99 -5.10 -23.32
CA LYS A 128 -20.94 -5.49 -24.25
C LYS A 128 -21.36 -5.04 -25.64
N THR A 129 -20.64 -4.10 -26.22
CA THR A 129 -20.84 -3.65 -27.60
C THR A 129 -20.08 -4.56 -28.57
N THR A 130 -20.69 -4.90 -29.71
CA THR A 130 -20.02 -5.61 -30.81
C THR A 130 -19.00 -4.69 -31.51
N PHE A 131 -18.15 -5.26 -32.37
CA PHE A 131 -17.19 -4.48 -33.11
C PHE A 131 -17.90 -3.49 -34.06
N GLU A 132 -18.92 -3.95 -34.79
CA GLU A 132 -19.73 -3.16 -35.71
C GLU A 132 -20.43 -1.99 -35.01
N GLU A 133 -20.98 -2.26 -33.82
CA GLU A 133 -21.62 -1.25 -33.00
C GLU A 133 -20.63 -0.16 -32.55
N ARG A 134 -19.40 -0.54 -32.21
CA ARG A 134 -18.35 0.45 -31.87
C ARG A 134 -17.98 1.32 -33.05
N VAL A 135 -17.89 0.75 -34.25
CA VAL A 135 -17.62 1.52 -35.49
C VAL A 135 -18.75 2.53 -35.70
N THR A 136 -20.01 2.10 -35.61
CA THR A 136 -21.17 2.99 -35.78
C THR A 136 -21.18 4.13 -34.77
N ILE A 137 -20.84 3.85 -33.49
CA ILE A 137 -20.74 4.88 -32.44
C ILE A 137 -19.65 5.92 -32.77
N VAL A 138 -18.49 5.47 -33.24
CA VAL A 138 -17.39 6.36 -33.62
C VAL A 138 -17.76 7.20 -34.83
N GLU A 139 -18.35 6.62 -35.86
CA GLU A 139 -18.84 7.36 -37.03
C GLU A 139 -19.90 8.38 -36.67
N TYR A 140 -20.84 8.02 -35.78
CA TYR A 140 -21.84 8.93 -35.28
C TYR A 140 -21.22 10.11 -34.53
N TYR A 141 -20.25 9.86 -33.65
CA TYR A 141 -19.53 10.91 -32.93
C TYR A 141 -18.81 11.86 -33.88
N LEU A 142 -18.11 11.35 -34.90
CA LEU A 142 -17.35 12.16 -35.85
C LEU A 142 -18.26 13.04 -36.72
N ASN A 143 -19.45 12.55 -37.06
CA ASN A 143 -20.39 13.24 -37.91
C ASN A 143 -21.24 14.30 -37.19
N HIS A 144 -21.52 14.11 -35.89
CA HIS A 144 -22.47 14.97 -35.17
C HIS A 144 -21.83 15.95 -34.20
N LYS A 145 -20.49 15.88 -33.98
CA LYS A 145 -19.73 16.77 -33.07
C LYS A 145 -20.34 16.90 -31.66
N GLN A 146 -21.01 15.85 -31.19
CA GLN A 146 -21.63 15.78 -29.88
C GLN A 146 -20.60 15.41 -28.82
N SER A 147 -20.92 15.66 -27.54
CA SER A 147 -20.06 15.20 -26.44
C SER A 147 -20.12 13.68 -26.28
N TYR A 148 -19.07 13.09 -25.72
CA TYR A 148 -19.04 11.64 -25.43
C TYR A 148 -20.22 11.19 -24.57
N ARG A 149 -20.71 12.05 -23.70
CA ARG A 149 -21.85 11.77 -22.83
C ARG A 149 -23.16 11.65 -23.61
N GLU A 150 -23.41 12.59 -24.50
CA GLU A 150 -24.61 12.59 -25.37
C GLU A 150 -24.63 11.38 -26.31
N VAL A 151 -23.44 11.01 -26.86
CA VAL A 151 -23.31 9.80 -27.67
C VAL A 151 -23.56 8.54 -26.84
N ALA A 152 -23.02 8.48 -25.61
CA ALA A 152 -23.23 7.34 -24.72
C ALA A 152 -24.73 7.19 -24.33
N GLU A 153 -25.42 8.29 -24.07
CA GLU A 153 -26.87 8.32 -23.80
C GLU A 153 -27.66 7.86 -25.04
N HIS A 154 -27.30 8.37 -26.24
CA HIS A 154 -27.97 8.01 -27.50
C HIS A 154 -27.90 6.50 -27.81
N PHE A 155 -26.74 5.88 -27.57
CA PHE A 155 -26.52 4.44 -27.78
C PHE A 155 -26.79 3.57 -26.54
N ASN A 156 -27.26 4.18 -25.46
CA ASN A 156 -27.53 3.51 -24.17
C ASN A 156 -26.32 2.66 -23.68
N ILE A 157 -25.13 3.25 -23.76
CA ILE A 157 -23.85 2.67 -23.30
C ILE A 157 -23.30 3.56 -22.17
N SER A 158 -23.47 3.14 -20.92
CA SER A 158 -22.96 3.80 -19.73
C SER A 158 -22.00 2.92 -18.95
#